data_eb4e65f138ac9088a5188e4323a2335e
#
_entry.id   eb4e65f138ac9088a5188e4323a2335e
#
_cell.length_a   1.000
_cell.length_b   1.000
_cell.length_c   1.000
_cell.angle_alpha   90.00
_cell.angle_beta   90.00
_cell.angle_gamma   90.00
#
_symmetry.space_group_name_H-M   'P 1'
#
loop_
_entity.id
_entity.type
_entity.pdbx_description
1 polymer ?
#
loop_
_entity_poly.entity_id
_entity_poly.type
_entity_poly.pdbx_seq_one_letter_code
_entity_poly.pdbx_strand_id
1 'polypeptide(L)'
;MNPISAAAVKALRDRTNAPMMDCKAALTEANGDMEKAIDILRKKHSAIQAKKGERETAEGRIAAYIDSTKLVGAIVEMRCESAPVAKSEPFVKLANDIAKQVALKNPPTVQDLLAQPFVDNPKHTVNDRIAEVVALIRENMKVARFSRHTGQLGSYCHHDGSVGVLVLVEGRADPDLLKDVSMHITAKNPVAARREDVPPDLIDREKEIARTQALATGKPANIVDKIAEGKMKTWFAESVLLEQPFVKDDSKTVGDLLKGAGLKLVGYVRYKVGELSS
;
A
#
# COMPACT_ATOMS: atom_id res chain seq x y z
N MET A 1 -6.06 30.26 39.34
CA MET A 1 -5.50 29.63 38.11
C MET A 1 -5.37 30.74 37.05
N ASN A 2 -4.18 30.88 36.46
CA ASN A 2 -4.03 31.85 35.36
C ASN A 2 -4.88 31.36 34.16
N PRO A 3 -5.64 32.23 33.52
CA PRO A 3 -6.45 31.87 32.37
C PRO A 3 -5.52 31.39 31.23
N ILE A 4 -5.83 30.23 30.66
CA ILE A 4 -5.07 29.70 29.51
C ILE A 4 -5.26 30.64 28.33
N SER A 5 -4.16 31.20 27.80
CA SER A 5 -4.20 32.13 26.69
C SER A 5 -4.54 31.44 25.36
N ALA A 6 -5.25 32.13 24.47
CA ALA A 6 -5.54 31.65 23.13
C ALA A 6 -4.25 31.34 22.33
N ALA A 7 -3.17 32.08 22.59
CA ALA A 7 -1.87 31.85 21.98
C ALA A 7 -1.26 30.50 22.42
N ALA A 8 -1.36 30.14 23.72
CA ALA A 8 -0.89 28.84 24.20
C ALA A 8 -1.70 27.68 23.60
N VAL A 9 -3.04 27.85 23.49
CA VAL A 9 -3.89 26.83 22.85
C VAL A 9 -3.52 26.65 21.38
N LYS A 10 -3.28 27.76 20.66
CA LYS A 10 -2.84 27.72 19.25
C LYS A 10 -1.46 27.03 19.14
N ALA A 11 -0.49 27.39 19.97
CA ALA A 11 0.84 26.79 19.96
C ALA A 11 0.79 25.27 20.22
N LEU A 12 -0.05 24.80 21.15
CA LEU A 12 -0.24 23.37 21.40
C LEU A 12 -0.89 22.68 20.20
N ARG A 13 -1.90 23.30 19.58
CA ARG A 13 -2.55 22.78 18.38
C ARG A 13 -1.57 22.68 17.20
N ASP A 14 -0.76 23.70 16.98
CA ASP A 14 0.23 23.71 15.89
C ASP A 14 1.29 22.59 16.08
N ARG A 15 1.58 22.19 17.34
CA ARG A 15 2.50 21.09 17.67
C ARG A 15 1.86 19.70 17.58
N THR A 16 0.55 19.57 17.84
CA THR A 16 -0.10 18.28 18.06
C THR A 16 -1.19 17.96 17.04
N ASN A 17 -1.62 18.93 16.23
CA ASN A 17 -2.80 18.86 15.36
C ASN A 17 -4.10 18.42 16.08
N ALA A 18 -4.12 18.44 17.41
CA ALA A 18 -5.30 18.06 18.19
C ALA A 18 -6.41 19.10 18.06
N PRO A 19 -7.70 18.72 18.24
CA PRO A 19 -8.81 19.65 18.26
C PRO A 19 -8.61 20.77 19.30
N MET A 20 -8.98 22.00 18.95
CA MET A 20 -8.73 23.18 19.78
C MET A 20 -9.27 23.05 21.22
N MET A 21 -10.47 22.47 21.37
CA MET A 21 -11.06 22.25 22.69
C MET A 21 -10.30 21.21 23.52
N ASP A 22 -9.72 20.18 22.86
CA ASP A 22 -8.87 19.19 23.51
C ASP A 22 -7.55 19.81 23.98
N CYS A 23 -6.95 20.69 23.16
CA CYS A 23 -5.77 21.46 23.54
C CYS A 23 -6.04 22.38 24.73
N LYS A 24 -7.20 23.09 24.74
CA LYS A 24 -7.57 23.94 25.86
C LYS A 24 -7.76 23.14 27.15
N ALA A 25 -8.46 22.01 27.07
CA ALA A 25 -8.70 21.14 28.23
C ALA A 25 -7.37 20.58 28.78
N ALA A 26 -6.49 20.09 27.91
CA ALA A 26 -5.20 19.55 28.30
C ALA A 26 -4.29 20.63 28.94
N LEU A 27 -4.25 21.85 28.40
CA LEU A 27 -3.50 22.95 29.01
C LEU A 27 -4.09 23.36 30.36
N THR A 28 -5.41 23.35 30.51
CA THR A 28 -6.06 23.64 31.79
C THR A 28 -5.67 22.60 32.85
N GLU A 29 -5.74 21.32 32.52
CA GLU A 29 -5.35 20.20 33.39
C GLU A 29 -3.84 20.24 33.74
N ALA A 30 -3.01 20.64 32.77
CA ALA A 30 -1.57 20.79 32.92
C ALA A 30 -1.16 22.10 33.60
N ASN A 31 -2.10 22.96 34.05
CA ASN A 31 -1.83 24.30 34.61
C ASN A 31 -0.92 25.16 33.70
N GLY A 32 -1.10 25.06 32.37
CA GLY A 32 -0.34 25.81 31.37
C GLY A 32 1.00 25.17 30.96
N ASP A 33 1.39 24.06 31.54
CA ASP A 33 2.62 23.32 31.17
C ASP A 33 2.41 22.61 29.83
N MET A 34 3.19 23.02 28.82
CA MET A 34 3.07 22.56 27.45
C MET A 34 3.40 21.07 27.27
N GLU A 35 4.47 20.58 27.93
CA GLU A 35 4.90 19.21 27.79
C GLU A 35 3.94 18.24 28.52
N LYS A 36 3.46 18.62 29.70
CA LYS A 36 2.41 17.85 30.38
C LYS A 36 1.11 17.82 29.59
N ALA A 37 0.73 18.94 28.94
CA ALA A 37 -0.46 18.98 28.09
C ALA A 37 -0.34 18.04 26.87
N ILE A 38 0.85 17.91 26.27
CA ILE A 38 1.13 16.93 25.20
C ILE A 38 0.94 15.50 25.72
N ASP A 39 1.48 15.17 26.91
CA ASP A 39 1.33 13.84 27.51
C ASP A 39 -0.14 13.50 27.82
N ILE A 40 -0.92 14.48 28.29
CA ILE A 40 -2.36 14.33 28.53
C ILE A 40 -3.08 14.04 27.23
N LEU A 41 -2.80 14.81 26.15
CA LEU A 41 -3.37 14.57 24.83
C LEU A 41 -3.03 13.17 24.30
N ARG A 42 -1.77 12.73 24.44
CA ARG A 42 -1.32 11.41 24.01
C ARG A 42 -2.10 10.29 24.69
N LYS A 43 -2.25 10.35 26.03
CA LYS A 43 -3.07 9.39 26.79
C LYS A 43 -4.53 9.38 26.34
N LYS A 44 -5.09 10.56 26.10
CA LYS A 44 -6.47 10.70 25.60
C LYS A 44 -6.63 10.11 24.20
N HIS A 45 -5.69 10.34 23.29
CA HIS A 45 -5.70 9.80 21.92
C HIS A 45 -5.63 8.27 21.93
N SER A 46 -4.73 7.68 22.73
CA SER A 46 -4.64 6.23 22.90
C SER A 46 -5.94 5.63 23.45
N ALA A 47 -6.59 6.29 24.40
CA ALA A 47 -7.88 5.85 24.92
C ALA A 47 -9.01 5.91 23.89
N ILE A 48 -9.01 6.92 23.01
CA ILE A 48 -9.95 7.04 21.89
C ILE A 48 -9.70 5.92 20.88
N GLN A 49 -8.45 5.68 20.51
CA GLN A 49 -8.06 4.61 19.58
C GLN A 49 -8.50 3.25 20.12
N ALA A 50 -8.22 2.94 21.38
CA ALA A 50 -8.61 1.68 22.00
C ALA A 50 -10.12 1.43 21.93
N LYS A 51 -10.95 2.45 22.22
CA LYS A 51 -12.42 2.36 22.14
C LYS A 51 -12.95 2.12 20.72
N LYS A 52 -12.15 2.41 19.69
CA LYS A 52 -12.55 2.27 18.28
C LYS A 52 -11.94 1.04 17.63
N GLY A 53 -10.95 0.41 18.24
CA GLY A 53 -10.15 -0.67 17.67
C GLY A 53 -10.93 -1.88 17.17
N GLU A 54 -12.10 -2.15 17.76
CA GLU A 54 -12.98 -3.26 17.36
C GLU A 54 -13.90 -2.95 16.17
N ARG A 55 -13.96 -1.67 15.72
CA ARG A 55 -14.81 -1.31 14.59
C ARG A 55 -14.22 -1.83 13.30
N GLU A 56 -15.08 -2.34 12.44
CA GLU A 56 -14.69 -2.81 11.12
C GLU A 56 -14.09 -1.67 10.28
N THR A 57 -13.05 -2.01 9.51
CA THR A 57 -12.36 -1.10 8.60
C THR A 57 -12.44 -1.67 7.20
N ALA A 58 -13.54 -1.41 6.49
CA ALA A 58 -13.80 -1.92 5.14
C ALA A 58 -13.06 -1.12 4.05
N GLU A 59 -12.83 0.15 4.31
CA GLU A 59 -12.19 1.09 3.37
C GLU A 59 -10.71 1.29 3.70
N GLY A 60 -10.00 2.01 2.85
CA GLY A 60 -8.59 2.28 3.11
C GLY A 60 -7.84 2.87 1.92
N ARG A 61 -6.50 2.82 2.02
CA ARG A 61 -5.60 3.33 1.00
C ARG A 61 -4.31 2.52 0.94
N ILE A 62 -3.80 2.33 -0.27
CA ILE A 62 -2.44 1.86 -0.50
C ILE A 62 -1.53 3.09 -0.64
N ALA A 63 -0.40 3.05 0.04
CA ALA A 63 0.67 4.04 -0.07
C ALA A 63 1.99 3.36 -0.32
N ALA A 64 2.88 4.01 -1.07
CA ALA A 64 4.23 3.53 -1.32
C ALA A 64 5.24 4.66 -1.07
N TYR A 65 6.44 4.28 -0.64
CA TYR A 65 7.57 5.18 -0.46
C TYR A 65 8.83 4.51 -0.99
N ILE A 66 9.63 5.28 -1.75
CA ILE A 66 10.95 4.85 -2.25
C ILE A 66 11.99 5.90 -1.85
N ASP A 67 13.07 5.44 -1.23
CA ASP A 67 14.31 6.20 -1.05
C ASP A 67 15.34 5.69 -2.07
N SER A 68 15.48 6.41 -3.17
CA SER A 68 16.39 6.03 -4.27
C SER A 68 17.85 6.10 -3.88
N THR A 69 18.22 6.89 -2.87
CA THR A 69 19.60 7.01 -2.39
C THR A 69 20.02 5.81 -1.55
N LYS A 70 19.09 5.27 -0.77
CA LYS A 70 19.29 4.08 0.07
C LYS A 70 18.89 2.78 -0.64
N LEU A 71 18.32 2.89 -1.85
CA LEU A 71 17.77 1.76 -2.60
C LEU A 71 16.80 0.91 -1.74
N VAL A 72 15.89 1.57 -1.06
CA VAL A 72 14.85 0.92 -0.24
C VAL A 72 13.48 1.48 -0.58
N GLY A 73 12.47 0.64 -0.50
CA GLY A 73 11.09 1.07 -0.67
C GLY A 73 10.11 0.15 0.07
N ALA A 74 8.94 0.68 0.30
CA ALA A 74 7.85 -0.07 0.93
C ALA A 74 6.51 0.29 0.30
N ILE A 75 5.58 -0.66 0.39
CA ILE A 75 4.17 -0.51 0.09
C ILE A 75 3.37 -0.93 1.31
N VAL A 76 2.32 -0.18 1.63
CA VAL A 76 1.52 -0.34 2.85
C VAL A 76 0.05 -0.26 2.50
N GLU A 77 -0.77 -1.11 3.12
CA GLU A 77 -2.21 -0.98 3.15
C GLU A 77 -2.65 -0.41 4.51
N MET A 78 -3.18 0.81 4.48
CA MET A 78 -3.85 1.43 5.62
C MET A 78 -5.36 1.29 5.46
N ARG A 79 -6.05 0.90 6.54
CA ARG A 79 -7.51 0.73 6.56
C ARG A 79 -8.18 1.76 7.46
N CYS A 80 -9.42 2.15 7.09
CA CYS A 80 -10.31 3.02 7.86
C CYS A 80 -11.78 2.57 7.71
N GLU A 81 -12.71 3.24 8.41
CA GLU A 81 -14.12 2.84 8.38
C GLU A 81 -14.82 3.28 7.09
N SER A 82 -14.51 4.47 6.55
CA SER A 82 -15.26 5.07 5.45
C SER A 82 -14.42 5.56 4.27
N ALA A 83 -15.01 5.54 3.06
CA ALA A 83 -14.38 6.02 1.83
C ALA A 83 -14.03 7.53 1.84
N PRO A 84 -14.82 8.45 2.44
CA PRO A 84 -14.41 9.84 2.57
C PRO A 84 -13.12 10.01 3.38
N VAL A 85 -12.96 9.24 4.46
CA VAL A 85 -11.76 9.27 5.30
C VAL A 85 -10.55 8.73 4.54
N ALA A 86 -10.70 7.67 3.75
CA ALA A 86 -9.63 7.12 2.91
C ALA A 86 -9.03 8.15 1.93
N LYS A 87 -9.80 9.18 1.57
CA LYS A 87 -9.41 10.29 0.67
C LYS A 87 -9.03 11.57 1.41
N SER A 88 -9.24 11.64 2.72
CA SER A 88 -8.93 12.83 3.51
C SER A 88 -7.43 13.08 3.63
N GLU A 89 -7.02 14.35 3.59
CA GLU A 89 -5.61 14.73 3.67
C GLU A 89 -4.89 14.14 4.90
N PRO A 90 -5.45 14.18 6.14
CA PRO A 90 -4.77 13.60 7.29
C PRO A 90 -4.54 12.10 7.18
N PHE A 91 -5.48 11.34 6.58
CA PHE A 91 -5.32 9.90 6.39
C PHE A 91 -4.32 9.58 5.27
N VAL A 92 -4.37 10.32 4.15
CA VAL A 92 -3.40 10.20 3.06
C VAL A 92 -1.98 10.46 3.58
N LYS A 93 -1.80 11.53 4.36
CA LYS A 93 -0.51 11.84 4.99
C LYS A 93 -0.07 10.71 5.93
N LEU A 94 -0.96 10.21 6.77
CA LEU A 94 -0.65 9.09 7.67
C LEU A 94 -0.18 7.87 6.89
N ALA A 95 -0.87 7.47 5.82
CA ALA A 95 -0.49 6.33 5.01
C ALA A 95 0.92 6.48 4.39
N ASN A 96 1.26 7.68 3.91
CA ASN A 96 2.59 7.99 3.39
C ASN A 96 3.66 7.98 4.51
N ASP A 97 3.35 8.55 5.68
CA ASP A 97 4.22 8.53 6.85
C ASP A 97 4.56 7.08 7.26
N ILE A 98 3.56 6.18 7.25
CA ILE A 98 3.75 4.76 7.58
C ILE A 98 4.58 4.04 6.49
N ALA A 99 4.34 4.30 5.21
CA ALA A 99 5.14 3.72 4.13
C ALA A 99 6.62 4.13 4.24
N LYS A 100 6.89 5.41 4.54
CA LYS A 100 8.24 5.93 4.83
C LYS A 100 8.88 5.24 6.04
N GLN A 101 8.12 5.09 7.13
CA GLN A 101 8.58 4.40 8.35
C GLN A 101 9.02 2.97 8.04
N VAL A 102 8.18 2.19 7.34
CA VAL A 102 8.47 0.80 6.95
C VAL A 102 9.73 0.73 6.10
N ALA A 103 9.84 1.58 5.07
CA ALA A 103 11.00 1.61 4.19
C ALA A 103 12.30 1.86 4.95
N LEU A 104 12.31 2.83 5.87
CA LEU A 104 13.52 3.28 6.55
C LEU A 104 13.88 2.45 7.78
N LYS A 105 12.91 1.83 8.48
CA LYS A 105 13.11 1.17 9.77
C LYS A 105 12.96 -0.35 9.74
N ASN A 106 12.53 -0.92 8.59
CA ASN A 106 12.45 -2.36 8.35
C ASN A 106 11.82 -3.18 9.52
N PRO A 107 10.60 -2.87 9.95
CA PRO A 107 9.92 -3.65 10.97
C PRO A 107 9.63 -5.06 10.45
N PRO A 108 9.80 -6.14 11.26
CA PRO A 108 9.47 -7.49 10.84
C PRO A 108 7.96 -7.76 10.79
N THR A 109 7.18 -7.11 11.67
CA THR A 109 5.73 -7.29 11.76
C THR A 109 5.01 -5.96 11.93
N VAL A 110 3.68 -5.96 11.74
CA VAL A 110 2.85 -4.78 12.04
C VAL A 110 2.95 -4.39 13.52
N GLN A 111 3.04 -5.37 14.41
CA GLN A 111 3.14 -5.11 15.85
C GLN A 111 4.46 -4.42 16.20
N ASP A 112 5.57 -4.87 15.62
CA ASP A 112 6.87 -4.22 15.80
C ASP A 112 6.86 -2.81 15.19
N LEU A 113 6.26 -2.62 14.01
CA LEU A 113 6.09 -1.31 13.40
C LEU A 113 5.40 -0.33 14.35
N LEU A 114 4.29 -0.73 14.97
CA LEU A 114 3.50 0.13 15.86
C LEU A 114 4.29 0.56 17.11
N ALA A 115 5.20 -0.28 17.59
CA ALA A 115 6.03 -0.01 18.76
C ALA A 115 7.28 0.85 18.44
N GLN A 116 7.68 0.96 17.18
CA GLN A 116 8.87 1.73 16.80
C GLN A 116 8.72 3.23 17.09
N PRO A 117 9.81 3.93 17.47
CA PRO A 117 9.85 5.38 17.44
C PRO A 117 9.55 5.90 16.04
N PHE A 118 8.65 6.86 15.92
CA PHE A 118 8.25 7.44 14.65
C PHE A 118 9.39 8.26 14.03
N VAL A 119 9.74 8.01 12.78
CA VAL A 119 10.94 8.54 12.13
C VAL A 119 10.98 10.08 12.09
N ASP A 120 9.83 10.72 11.93
CA ASP A 120 9.75 12.19 11.85
C ASP A 120 9.54 12.85 13.24
N ASN A 121 9.23 12.07 14.27
CA ASN A 121 9.13 12.51 15.66
C ASN A 121 9.44 11.36 16.63
N PRO A 122 10.74 11.09 16.94
CA PRO A 122 11.14 9.94 17.76
C PRO A 122 10.67 9.96 19.24
N LYS A 123 10.06 11.05 19.68
CA LYS A 123 9.41 11.12 21.01
C LYS A 123 8.08 10.36 21.06
N HIS A 124 7.50 10.07 19.90
CA HIS A 124 6.25 9.35 19.72
C HIS A 124 6.51 8.01 19.05
N THR A 125 5.69 7.03 19.33
CA THR A 125 5.68 5.78 18.58
C THR A 125 4.85 5.93 17.30
N VAL A 126 4.97 4.97 16.40
CA VAL A 126 4.08 4.86 15.23
C VAL A 126 2.63 4.73 15.68
N ASN A 127 2.36 3.96 16.74
CA ASN A 127 1.01 3.83 17.30
C ASN A 127 0.48 5.17 17.83
N ASP A 128 1.31 5.98 18.50
CA ASP A 128 0.92 7.33 18.93
C ASP A 128 0.53 8.20 17.72
N ARG A 129 1.30 8.11 16.61
CA ARG A 129 1.00 8.84 15.37
C ARG A 129 -0.35 8.43 14.76
N ILE A 130 -0.69 7.14 14.78
CA ILE A 130 -2.02 6.66 14.35
C ILE A 130 -3.10 7.17 15.31
N ALA A 131 -2.87 7.08 16.63
CA ALA A 131 -3.83 7.54 17.63
C ALA A 131 -4.17 9.03 17.50
N GLU A 132 -3.21 9.88 17.14
CA GLU A 132 -3.43 11.30 16.84
C GLU A 132 -4.47 11.48 15.71
N VAL A 133 -4.32 10.74 14.60
CA VAL A 133 -5.22 10.86 13.45
C VAL A 133 -6.60 10.24 13.76
N VAL A 134 -6.63 9.13 14.50
CA VAL A 134 -7.88 8.54 15.02
C VAL A 134 -8.62 9.52 15.93
N ALA A 135 -7.92 10.25 16.79
CA ALA A 135 -8.52 11.25 17.68
C ALA A 135 -9.05 12.46 16.91
N LEU A 136 -8.38 12.85 15.82
CA LEU A 136 -8.80 13.96 14.96
C LEU A 136 -10.05 13.61 14.13
N ILE A 137 -10.03 12.45 13.46
CA ILE A 137 -11.06 12.03 12.48
C ILE A 137 -12.21 11.27 13.17
N ARG A 138 -11.94 10.60 14.30
CA ARG A 138 -12.92 9.81 15.07
C ARG A 138 -13.36 8.51 14.38
N GLU A 139 -12.55 7.97 13.46
CA GLU A 139 -12.72 6.65 12.90
C GLU A 139 -11.59 5.70 13.34
N ASN A 140 -11.86 4.39 13.32
CA ASN A 140 -10.84 3.36 13.51
C ASN A 140 -9.89 3.36 12.31
N MET A 141 -8.60 3.20 12.58
CA MET A 141 -7.56 3.12 11.56
C MET A 141 -6.53 2.08 11.95
N LYS A 142 -6.07 1.29 10.99
CA LYS A 142 -5.03 0.28 11.22
C LYS A 142 -4.14 0.07 10.01
N VAL A 143 -2.91 -0.36 10.25
CA VAL A 143 -2.06 -0.96 9.24
C VAL A 143 -2.54 -2.39 9.03
N ALA A 144 -2.99 -2.74 7.82
CA ALA A 144 -3.43 -4.10 7.51
C ALA A 144 -2.24 -4.99 7.16
N ARG A 145 -1.36 -4.50 6.29
CA ARG A 145 -0.16 -5.19 5.82
C ARG A 145 0.83 -4.22 5.21
N PHE A 146 2.05 -4.69 5.06
CA PHE A 146 3.08 -3.99 4.31
C PHE A 146 4.08 -4.96 3.69
N SER A 147 4.84 -4.47 2.71
CA SER A 147 6.01 -5.16 2.18
C SER A 147 7.14 -4.15 1.98
N ARG A 148 8.37 -4.58 2.26
CA ARG A 148 9.59 -3.78 2.09
C ARG A 148 10.59 -4.52 1.23
N HIS A 149 11.18 -3.80 0.29
CA HIS A 149 12.20 -4.33 -0.61
C HIS A 149 13.40 -3.40 -0.69
N THR A 150 14.53 -3.99 -1.08
CA THR A 150 15.80 -3.28 -1.33
C THR A 150 16.24 -3.54 -2.76
N GLY A 151 16.80 -2.52 -3.41
CA GLY A 151 17.27 -2.58 -4.79
C GLY A 151 16.73 -1.45 -5.65
N GLN A 152 16.74 -1.64 -6.95
CA GLN A 152 16.18 -0.69 -7.90
C GLN A 152 14.67 -0.87 -7.97
N LEU A 153 13.95 0.13 -7.48
CA LEU A 153 12.50 0.07 -7.26
C LEU A 153 11.75 1.12 -8.08
N GLY A 154 10.54 0.75 -8.50
CA GLY A 154 9.54 1.67 -9.00
C GLY A 154 8.19 1.43 -8.32
N SER A 155 7.34 2.44 -8.29
CA SER A 155 6.01 2.31 -7.71
C SER A 155 4.97 3.15 -8.42
N TYR A 156 3.73 2.71 -8.31
CA TYR A 156 2.56 3.48 -8.68
C TYR A 156 1.43 3.19 -7.71
N CYS A 157 0.82 4.23 -7.16
CA CYS A 157 -0.43 4.13 -6.44
C CYS A 157 -1.50 4.85 -7.26
N HIS A 158 -2.64 4.18 -7.47
CA HIS A 158 -3.75 4.79 -8.21
C HIS A 158 -4.24 6.04 -7.48
N HIS A 159 -4.76 7.03 -8.22
CA HIS A 159 -5.09 8.35 -7.68
C HIS A 159 -6.12 8.30 -6.54
N ASP A 160 -7.03 7.33 -6.57
CA ASP A 160 -8.02 7.10 -5.49
C ASP A 160 -7.45 6.33 -4.29
N GLY A 161 -6.24 5.78 -4.43
CA GLY A 161 -5.56 5.00 -3.41
C GLY A 161 -6.02 3.55 -3.28
N SER A 162 -6.95 3.08 -4.12
CA SER A 162 -7.53 1.74 -4.00
C SER A 162 -6.55 0.61 -4.33
N VAL A 163 -5.58 0.87 -5.22
CA VAL A 163 -4.56 -0.09 -5.67
C VAL A 163 -3.19 0.58 -5.70
N GLY A 164 -2.16 -0.18 -5.36
CA GLY A 164 -0.77 0.24 -5.49
C GLY A 164 0.14 -0.92 -5.85
N VAL A 165 1.25 -0.60 -6.49
CA VAL A 165 2.26 -1.55 -6.95
C VAL A 165 3.65 -1.04 -6.59
N LEU A 166 4.50 -1.97 -6.16
CA LEU A 166 5.94 -1.79 -6.00
C LEU A 166 6.64 -2.83 -6.88
N VAL A 167 7.48 -2.40 -7.81
CA VAL A 167 8.26 -3.24 -8.74
C VAL A 167 9.72 -3.22 -8.34
N LEU A 168 10.38 -4.37 -8.40
CA LEU A 168 11.81 -4.54 -8.16
C LEU A 168 12.48 -5.10 -9.41
N VAL A 169 13.58 -4.47 -9.84
CA VAL A 169 14.39 -4.89 -10.98
C VAL A 169 15.89 -4.93 -10.65
N GLU A 170 16.62 -5.75 -11.39
CA GLU A 170 18.08 -5.66 -11.52
C GLU A 170 18.43 -4.80 -12.73
N GLY A 171 19.50 -4.01 -12.61
CA GLY A 171 19.94 -3.07 -13.63
C GLY A 171 19.66 -1.62 -13.24
N ARG A 172 20.20 -0.68 -14.01
CA ARG A 172 19.97 0.75 -13.81
C ARG A 172 18.72 1.17 -14.59
N ALA A 173 17.65 1.45 -13.88
CA ALA A 173 16.35 1.76 -14.46
C ALA A 173 16.10 3.27 -14.55
N ASP A 174 15.42 3.68 -15.61
CA ASP A 174 14.72 4.96 -15.67
C ASP A 174 13.52 4.92 -14.73
N PRO A 175 13.36 5.87 -13.80
CA PRO A 175 12.21 5.94 -12.89
C PRO A 175 10.85 5.99 -13.60
N ASP A 176 10.76 6.68 -14.74
CA ASP A 176 9.52 6.79 -15.51
C ASP A 176 9.14 5.45 -16.13
N LEU A 177 10.11 4.67 -16.62
CA LEU A 177 9.86 3.32 -17.12
C LEU A 177 9.29 2.41 -16.01
N LEU A 178 9.89 2.44 -14.80
CA LEU A 178 9.41 1.62 -13.69
C LEU A 178 8.02 2.05 -13.20
N LYS A 179 7.73 3.35 -13.21
CA LYS A 179 6.40 3.88 -12.96
C LYS A 179 5.40 3.35 -13.98
N ASP A 180 5.75 3.35 -15.26
CA ASP A 180 4.89 2.87 -16.35
C ASP A 180 4.61 1.37 -16.25
N VAL A 181 5.61 0.56 -15.91
CA VAL A 181 5.44 -0.88 -15.63
C VAL A 181 4.54 -1.08 -14.40
N SER A 182 4.71 -0.27 -13.34
CA SER A 182 3.84 -0.33 -12.16
C SER A 182 2.40 0.05 -12.49
N MET A 183 2.17 1.02 -13.37
CA MET A 183 0.85 1.39 -13.89
C MET A 183 0.24 0.23 -14.70
N HIS A 184 1.02 -0.42 -15.56
CA HIS A 184 0.59 -1.59 -16.32
C HIS A 184 0.10 -2.71 -15.38
N ILE A 185 0.89 -3.06 -14.34
CA ILE A 185 0.51 -4.08 -13.35
C ILE A 185 -0.78 -3.69 -12.61
N THR A 186 -0.94 -2.41 -12.28
CA THR A 186 -2.16 -1.90 -11.65
C THR A 186 -3.39 -2.14 -12.52
N ALA A 187 -3.28 -1.87 -13.83
CA ALA A 187 -4.38 -1.96 -14.79
C ALA A 187 -4.69 -3.39 -15.23
N LYS A 188 -3.65 -4.20 -15.48
CA LYS A 188 -3.78 -5.54 -16.07
C LYS A 188 -3.89 -6.66 -15.04
N ASN A 189 -3.52 -6.40 -13.78
CA ASN A 189 -3.61 -7.37 -12.67
C ASN A 189 -3.07 -8.76 -13.03
N PRO A 190 -1.80 -8.89 -13.45
CA PRO A 190 -1.23 -10.18 -13.81
C PRO A 190 -1.24 -11.14 -12.61
N VAL A 191 -1.47 -12.41 -12.87
CA VAL A 191 -1.51 -13.46 -11.82
C VAL A 191 -0.11 -13.85 -11.36
N ALA A 192 0.90 -13.68 -12.23
CA ALA A 192 2.30 -13.98 -11.93
C ALA A 192 3.24 -13.13 -12.79
N ALA A 193 4.51 -13.04 -12.37
CA ALA A 193 5.55 -12.36 -13.15
C ALA A 193 5.95 -13.17 -14.38
N ARG A 194 6.12 -14.49 -14.22
CA ARG A 194 6.54 -15.48 -15.24
C ARG A 194 5.61 -16.69 -15.22
N ARG A 195 5.67 -17.51 -16.25
CA ARG A 195 4.89 -18.77 -16.31
C ARG A 195 5.20 -19.73 -15.19
N GLU A 196 6.47 -19.83 -14.84
CA GLU A 196 6.97 -20.69 -13.77
C GLU A 196 6.48 -20.24 -12.38
N ASP A 197 6.08 -18.98 -12.23
CA ASP A 197 5.56 -18.43 -10.99
C ASP A 197 4.03 -18.63 -10.86
N VAL A 198 3.35 -19.12 -11.90
CA VAL A 198 1.91 -19.39 -11.88
C VAL A 198 1.62 -20.64 -11.05
N PRO A 199 0.69 -20.60 -10.07
CA PRO A 199 0.31 -21.76 -9.28
C PRO A 199 -0.13 -22.94 -10.19
N PRO A 200 0.37 -24.16 -9.98
CA PRO A 200 0.05 -25.33 -10.82
C PRO A 200 -1.44 -25.64 -10.89
N ASP A 201 -2.16 -25.52 -9.78
CA ASP A 201 -3.61 -25.72 -9.67
C ASP A 201 -4.40 -24.73 -10.54
N LEU A 202 -3.92 -23.48 -10.65
CA LEU A 202 -4.52 -22.49 -11.55
C LEU A 202 -4.29 -22.86 -13.02
N ILE A 203 -3.07 -23.34 -13.37
CA ILE A 203 -2.77 -23.80 -14.73
C ILE A 203 -3.66 -24.99 -15.09
N ASP A 204 -3.82 -25.96 -14.20
CA ASP A 204 -4.62 -27.16 -14.46
C ASP A 204 -6.11 -26.83 -14.59
N ARG A 205 -6.62 -25.92 -13.78
CA ARG A 205 -7.98 -25.37 -13.90
C ARG A 205 -8.20 -24.70 -15.26
N GLU A 206 -7.30 -23.82 -15.68
CA GLU A 206 -7.42 -23.10 -16.95
C GLU A 206 -7.29 -24.05 -18.16
N LYS A 207 -6.46 -25.08 -18.09
CA LYS A 207 -6.39 -26.15 -19.10
C LYS A 207 -7.72 -26.89 -19.23
N GLU A 208 -8.36 -27.25 -18.11
CA GLU A 208 -9.65 -27.91 -18.14
C GLU A 208 -10.75 -27.02 -18.75
N ILE A 209 -10.75 -25.73 -18.41
CA ILE A 209 -11.66 -24.75 -19.03
C ILE A 209 -11.40 -24.65 -20.53
N ALA A 210 -10.14 -24.52 -20.93
CA ALA A 210 -9.76 -24.42 -22.35
C ALA A 210 -10.18 -25.66 -23.16
N ARG A 211 -10.00 -26.85 -22.57
CA ARG A 211 -10.39 -28.13 -23.18
C ARG A 211 -11.91 -28.25 -23.31
N THR A 212 -12.64 -27.94 -22.26
CA THR A 212 -14.11 -27.94 -22.27
C THR A 212 -14.66 -27.01 -23.35
N GLN A 213 -14.11 -25.81 -23.44
CA GLN A 213 -14.49 -24.85 -24.49
C GLN A 213 -14.14 -25.33 -25.90
N ALA A 214 -12.99 -26.03 -26.05
CA ALA A 214 -12.57 -26.58 -27.32
C ALA A 214 -13.49 -27.76 -27.76
N LEU A 215 -13.88 -28.64 -26.85
CA LEU A 215 -14.82 -29.74 -27.08
C LEU A 215 -16.19 -29.21 -27.54
N ALA A 216 -16.68 -28.12 -26.98
CA ALA A 216 -17.94 -27.49 -27.36
C ALA A 216 -17.97 -27.03 -28.85
N THR A 217 -16.82 -26.95 -29.53
CA THR A 217 -16.75 -26.60 -30.95
C THR A 217 -17.19 -27.76 -31.88
N GLY A 218 -17.37 -28.98 -31.36
CA GLY A 218 -17.76 -30.17 -32.13
C GLY A 218 -16.71 -30.66 -33.12
N LYS A 219 -15.44 -30.23 -32.98
CA LYS A 219 -14.33 -30.61 -33.87
C LYS A 219 -13.69 -31.95 -33.46
N PRO A 220 -12.98 -32.63 -34.39
CA PRO A 220 -12.23 -33.83 -34.07
C PRO A 220 -11.20 -33.63 -32.96
N ALA A 221 -10.89 -34.70 -32.18
CA ALA A 221 -10.05 -34.64 -30.97
C ALA A 221 -8.69 -33.98 -31.22
N ASN A 222 -8.00 -34.32 -32.32
CA ASN A 222 -6.72 -33.73 -32.69
C ASN A 222 -6.79 -32.21 -32.97
N ILE A 223 -7.94 -31.70 -33.33
CA ILE A 223 -8.20 -30.25 -33.52
C ILE A 223 -8.55 -29.60 -32.18
N VAL A 224 -9.31 -30.31 -31.34
CA VAL A 224 -9.67 -29.89 -30.00
C VAL A 224 -8.41 -29.60 -29.18
N ASP A 225 -7.41 -30.50 -29.19
CA ASP A 225 -6.16 -30.33 -28.45
C ASP A 225 -5.39 -29.09 -28.93
N LYS A 226 -5.29 -28.86 -30.24
CA LYS A 226 -4.66 -27.64 -30.79
C LYS A 226 -5.42 -26.36 -30.41
N ILE A 227 -6.74 -26.40 -30.35
CA ILE A 227 -7.56 -25.25 -29.92
C ILE A 227 -7.29 -24.98 -28.41
N ALA A 228 -7.26 -26.02 -27.58
CA ALA A 228 -6.99 -25.87 -26.17
C ALA A 228 -5.57 -25.31 -25.90
N GLU A 229 -4.56 -25.78 -26.62
CA GLU A 229 -3.19 -25.22 -26.54
C GLU A 229 -3.16 -23.75 -26.98
N GLY A 230 -3.87 -23.40 -28.06
CA GLY A 230 -3.99 -22.03 -28.53
C GLY A 230 -4.63 -21.12 -27.47
N LYS A 231 -5.71 -21.60 -26.82
CA LYS A 231 -6.37 -20.88 -25.72
C LYS A 231 -5.44 -20.69 -24.52
N MET A 232 -4.70 -21.72 -24.14
CA MET A 232 -3.70 -21.61 -23.04
C MET A 232 -2.60 -20.60 -23.39
N LYS A 233 -2.12 -20.57 -24.63
CA LYS A 233 -1.15 -19.56 -25.07
C LYS A 233 -1.71 -18.14 -24.94
N THR A 234 -2.95 -17.92 -25.33
CA THR A 234 -3.63 -16.63 -25.18
C THR A 234 -3.77 -16.28 -23.70
N TRP A 235 -4.23 -17.23 -22.87
CA TRP A 235 -4.37 -17.01 -21.44
C TRP A 235 -3.06 -16.59 -20.77
N PHE A 236 -1.93 -17.27 -21.10
CA PHE A 236 -0.62 -16.85 -20.58
C PHE A 236 -0.24 -15.43 -21.03
N ALA A 237 -0.47 -15.10 -22.30
CA ALA A 237 -0.21 -13.75 -22.81
C ALA A 237 -1.07 -12.67 -22.16
N GLU A 238 -2.26 -13.02 -21.65
CA GLU A 238 -3.15 -12.08 -20.93
C GLU A 238 -2.88 -12.04 -19.42
N SER A 239 -2.35 -13.12 -18.83
CA SER A 239 -2.29 -13.31 -17.37
C SER A 239 -0.88 -13.19 -16.79
N VAL A 240 0.16 -13.41 -17.59
CA VAL A 240 1.57 -13.41 -17.12
C VAL A 240 2.23 -12.09 -17.50
N LEU A 241 2.72 -11.34 -16.51
CA LEU A 241 3.23 -9.98 -16.67
C LEU A 241 4.20 -9.80 -17.83
N LEU A 242 5.25 -10.66 -17.89
CA LEU A 242 6.29 -10.50 -18.92
C LEU A 242 5.79 -10.83 -20.34
N GLU A 243 4.65 -11.52 -20.48
CA GLU A 243 4.05 -11.87 -21.77
C GLU A 243 2.92 -10.92 -22.16
N GLN A 244 2.42 -10.11 -21.22
CA GLN A 244 1.36 -9.14 -21.51
C GLN A 244 1.82 -8.07 -22.49
N PRO A 245 1.01 -7.74 -23.53
CA PRO A 245 1.23 -6.54 -24.33
C PRO A 245 1.23 -5.30 -23.45
N PHE A 246 2.24 -4.43 -23.61
CA PHE A 246 2.40 -3.27 -22.77
C PHE A 246 1.28 -2.25 -22.99
N VAL A 247 0.68 -1.77 -21.91
CA VAL A 247 -0.54 -0.92 -21.98
C VAL A 247 -0.35 0.40 -22.73
N LYS A 248 0.86 0.92 -22.86
CA LYS A 248 1.17 2.15 -23.61
C LYS A 248 1.68 1.90 -25.03
N ASP A 249 2.12 0.68 -25.34
CA ASP A 249 2.65 0.25 -26.63
C ASP A 249 2.43 -1.25 -26.79
N ASP A 250 1.30 -1.66 -27.34
CA ASP A 250 0.87 -3.04 -27.49
C ASP A 250 1.68 -3.84 -28.53
N SER A 251 2.55 -3.18 -29.28
CA SER A 251 3.48 -3.82 -30.20
C SER A 251 4.61 -4.57 -29.49
N LYS A 252 4.80 -4.33 -28.17
CA LYS A 252 5.83 -4.95 -27.34
C LYS A 252 5.22 -5.56 -26.09
N THR A 253 5.80 -6.69 -25.64
CA THR A 253 5.48 -7.22 -24.31
C THR A 253 6.22 -6.42 -23.22
N VAL A 254 5.74 -6.54 -21.99
CA VAL A 254 6.46 -5.99 -20.82
C VAL A 254 7.86 -6.59 -20.72
N GLY A 255 8.02 -7.89 -21.07
CA GLY A 255 9.31 -8.58 -21.11
C GLY A 255 10.27 -7.97 -22.14
N ASP A 256 9.78 -7.69 -23.37
CA ASP A 256 10.57 -7.04 -24.41
C ASP A 256 10.98 -5.63 -24.00
N LEU A 257 10.08 -4.89 -23.39
CA LEU A 257 10.32 -3.53 -22.90
C LEU A 257 11.45 -3.50 -21.86
N LEU A 258 11.38 -4.37 -20.84
CA LEU A 258 12.40 -4.46 -19.79
C LEU A 258 13.74 -4.95 -20.35
N LYS A 259 13.74 -5.96 -21.22
CA LYS A 259 14.93 -6.49 -21.85
C LYS A 259 15.61 -5.44 -22.74
N GLY A 260 14.83 -4.67 -23.51
CA GLY A 260 15.31 -3.56 -24.33
C GLY A 260 16.00 -2.45 -23.51
N ALA A 261 15.57 -2.25 -22.27
CA ALA A 261 16.16 -1.32 -21.31
C ALA A 261 17.33 -1.94 -20.50
N GLY A 262 17.74 -3.17 -20.76
CA GLY A 262 18.78 -3.87 -20.01
C GLY A 262 18.40 -4.22 -18.58
N LEU A 263 17.10 -4.38 -18.30
CA LEU A 263 16.55 -4.65 -16.98
C LEU A 263 16.07 -6.10 -16.89
N LYS A 264 16.24 -6.67 -15.69
CA LYS A 264 15.65 -7.97 -15.34
C LYS A 264 14.64 -7.76 -14.22
N LEU A 265 13.40 -8.20 -14.43
CA LEU A 265 12.40 -8.19 -13.39
C LEU A 265 12.77 -9.19 -12.28
N VAL A 266 12.88 -8.71 -11.05
CA VAL A 266 13.03 -9.56 -9.85
C VAL A 266 11.67 -9.99 -9.36
N GLY A 267 10.73 -9.05 -9.23
CA GLY A 267 9.37 -9.29 -8.81
C GLY A 267 8.57 -7.99 -8.65
N TYR A 268 7.34 -8.16 -8.19
CA TYR A 268 6.48 -7.03 -7.82
C TYR A 268 5.58 -7.39 -6.65
N VAL A 269 5.11 -6.37 -5.95
CA VAL A 269 4.04 -6.48 -4.96
C VAL A 269 2.89 -5.59 -5.42
N ARG A 270 1.70 -6.16 -5.50
CA ARG A 270 0.47 -5.43 -5.79
C ARG A 270 -0.47 -5.59 -4.60
N TYR A 271 -0.92 -4.46 -4.05
CA TYR A 271 -1.98 -4.42 -3.05
C TYR A 271 -3.21 -3.72 -3.62
N LYS A 272 -4.36 -4.29 -3.30
CA LYS A 272 -5.67 -3.65 -3.47
C LYS A 272 -6.34 -3.64 -2.11
N VAL A 273 -6.97 -2.53 -1.77
CA VAL A 273 -7.66 -2.37 -0.49
C VAL A 273 -8.70 -3.47 -0.29
N GLY A 274 -8.60 -4.18 0.83
CA GLY A 274 -9.53 -5.25 1.18
C GLY A 274 -9.28 -6.61 0.52
N GLU A 275 -8.35 -6.71 -0.42
CA GLU A 275 -7.98 -7.98 -1.01
C GLU A 275 -7.16 -8.80 -0.02
N LEU A 276 -7.55 -10.06 0.22
CA LEU A 276 -6.76 -10.96 1.04
C LEU A 276 -5.44 -11.25 0.32
N SER A 277 -4.34 -11.37 1.08
CA SER A 277 -3.08 -11.88 0.54
C SER A 277 -3.30 -13.33 0.12
N SER A 278 -3.19 -13.62 -1.17
CA SER A 278 -3.07 -14.97 -1.68
C SER A 278 -1.72 -15.56 -1.29
#